data_2c92bf190929cdd27478e4384418abba
#
_entry.id   2c92bf190929cdd27478e4384418abba
#
_cell.length_a   1.000
_cell.length_b   1.000
_cell.length_c   1.000
_cell.angle_alpha   90.00
_cell.angle_beta   90.00
_cell.angle_gamma   90.00
#
_symmetry.space_group_name_H-M   'P 1'
#
loop_
_entity.id
_entity.type
_entity.pdbx_description
1 polymer ?
#
loop_
_entity_poly.entity_id
_entity_poly.type
_entity_poly.pdbx_seq_one_letter_code
_entity_poly.pdbx_strand_id
1 'polypeptide(L)'
;MAHHAVRQPNGKLAVFRTDEGRFVATNLSPEDAARVFKSHGLKPRYAELRVSRALDDRPFSRDDSETEGRFGTGDGLGRWCHCLADVLRCHGWSEAERTIRECCG
;
A
#
# COMPACT_ATOMS: atom_id res chain seq x y z
N MET A 1 -4.30 -7.90 -9.79
CA MET A 1 -4.60 -6.48 -9.75
C MET A 1 -3.41 -5.71 -9.22
N ALA A 2 -3.07 -4.57 -9.84
CA ALA A 2 -1.85 -3.82 -9.52
C ALA A 2 -1.95 -2.91 -8.28
N HIS A 3 -3.17 -2.65 -7.79
CA HIS A 3 -3.40 -1.78 -6.64
C HIS A 3 -3.37 -2.55 -5.32
N HIS A 4 -2.63 -2.02 -4.34
CA HIS A 4 -2.50 -2.63 -3.01
C HIS A 4 -2.72 -1.59 -1.92
N ALA A 5 -3.36 -2.01 -0.82
CA ALA A 5 -3.47 -1.18 0.37
C ALA A 5 -2.21 -1.34 1.22
N VAL A 6 -1.67 -0.23 1.67
CA VAL A 6 -0.44 -0.19 2.47
C VAL A 6 -0.69 0.68 3.71
N ARG A 7 -0.29 0.20 4.87
CA ARG A 7 -0.37 0.98 6.10
C ARG A 7 0.85 1.90 6.20
N GLN A 8 0.58 3.19 6.38
CA GLN A 8 1.63 4.20 6.54
C GLN A 8 2.16 4.24 7.97
N PRO A 9 3.39 4.79 8.18
CA PRO A 9 3.94 4.94 9.54
C PRO A 9 3.06 5.74 10.49
N ASN A 10 2.28 6.69 9.97
CA ASN A 10 1.34 7.49 10.77
C ASN A 10 0.01 6.78 11.09
N GLY A 11 -0.15 5.51 10.71
CA GLY A 11 -1.35 4.74 10.94
C GLY A 11 -2.47 4.88 9.90
N LYS A 12 -2.33 5.84 8.99
CA LYS A 12 -3.27 5.98 7.87
C LYS A 12 -2.97 4.99 6.77
N LEU A 13 -3.77 4.95 5.73
CA LEU A 13 -3.62 4.03 4.62
C LEU A 13 -3.20 4.76 3.35
N ALA A 14 -2.53 4.02 2.48
CA ALA A 14 -2.19 4.46 1.14
C ALA A 14 -2.56 3.37 0.14
N VAL A 15 -2.81 3.74 -1.10
CA VAL A 15 -3.00 2.81 -2.21
C VAL A 15 -1.79 2.91 -3.12
N PHE A 16 -1.10 1.79 -3.30
CA PHE A 16 0.12 1.68 -4.10
C PHE A 16 -0.16 0.90 -5.38
N ARG A 17 0.37 1.39 -6.48
CA ARG A 17 0.24 0.75 -7.79
C ARG A 17 1.58 0.13 -8.19
N THR A 18 1.64 -1.22 -8.17
CA THR A 18 2.90 -1.95 -8.39
C THR A 18 3.43 -1.86 -9.82
N ASP A 19 2.55 -1.76 -10.81
CA ASP A 19 2.96 -1.65 -12.22
C ASP A 19 3.59 -0.30 -12.56
N GLU A 20 3.28 0.75 -11.81
CA GLU A 20 3.86 2.07 -11.98
C GLU A 20 4.90 2.42 -10.91
N GLY A 21 5.00 1.63 -9.84
CA GLY A 21 5.93 1.87 -8.75
C GLY A 21 5.67 3.15 -7.99
N ARG A 22 4.39 3.54 -7.80
CA ARG A 22 4.04 4.79 -7.12
C ARG A 22 2.77 4.66 -6.29
N PHE A 23 2.61 5.59 -5.36
CA PHE A 23 1.38 5.73 -4.60
C PHE A 23 0.34 6.51 -5.40
N VAL A 24 -0.84 5.94 -5.54
CA VAL A 24 -1.99 6.57 -6.22
C VAL A 24 -2.65 7.59 -5.28
N ALA A 25 -2.74 7.25 -4.01
CA ALA A 25 -3.33 8.10 -2.97
C ALA A 25 -2.68 7.79 -1.62
N THR A 26 -2.58 8.81 -0.77
CA THR A 26 -1.96 8.70 0.56
C THR A 26 -2.86 9.34 1.62
N ASN A 27 -2.55 9.08 2.89
CA ASN A 27 -3.26 9.66 4.04
C ASN A 27 -4.76 9.37 4.03
N LEU A 28 -5.14 8.16 3.66
CA LEU A 28 -6.53 7.74 3.52
C LEU A 28 -7.06 7.13 4.82
N SER A 29 -8.32 7.42 5.13
CA SER A 29 -9.08 6.62 6.09
C SER A 29 -9.41 5.27 5.47
N PRO A 30 -9.81 4.26 6.28
CA PRO A 30 -10.26 2.98 5.73
C PRO A 30 -11.37 3.11 4.70
N GLU A 31 -12.32 4.00 4.94
CA GLU A 31 -13.44 4.26 4.02
C GLU A 31 -12.95 4.86 2.70
N ASP A 32 -12.06 5.83 2.77
CA ASP A 32 -11.51 6.49 1.59
C ASP A 32 -10.64 5.52 0.77
N ALA A 33 -9.87 4.67 1.43
CA ALA A 33 -9.07 3.64 0.76
C ALA A 33 -9.97 2.67 -0.01
N ALA A 34 -11.06 2.20 0.62
CA ALA A 34 -12.03 1.34 -0.05
C ALA A 34 -12.66 2.05 -1.27
N ARG A 35 -12.95 3.32 -1.13
CA ARG A 35 -13.52 4.14 -2.22
C ARG A 35 -12.55 4.26 -3.40
N VAL A 36 -11.26 4.43 -3.14
CA VAL A 36 -10.24 4.45 -4.19
C VAL A 36 -10.21 3.13 -4.96
N PHE A 37 -10.22 1.99 -4.26
CA PHE A 37 -10.29 0.68 -4.92
C PHE A 37 -11.54 0.52 -5.78
N LYS A 38 -12.69 0.95 -5.30
CA LYS A 38 -13.95 0.89 -6.06
C LYS A 38 -13.88 1.76 -7.32
N SER A 39 -13.27 2.93 -7.24
CA SER A 39 -13.10 3.83 -8.38
C SER A 39 -12.22 3.23 -9.47
N HIS A 40 -11.33 2.29 -9.11
CA HIS A 40 -10.49 1.56 -10.06
C HIS A 40 -11.09 0.21 -10.49
N GLY A 41 -12.36 -0.02 -10.21
CA GLY A 41 -13.12 -1.17 -10.70
C GLY A 41 -13.15 -2.38 -9.78
N LEU A 42 -12.60 -2.29 -8.57
CA LEU A 42 -12.65 -3.40 -7.61
C LEU A 42 -14.06 -3.50 -7.00
N LYS A 43 -14.59 -4.72 -6.89
CA LYS A 43 -15.88 -4.96 -6.26
C LYS A 43 -15.85 -4.58 -4.78
N PRO A 44 -16.96 -4.06 -4.20
CA PRO A 44 -16.97 -3.57 -2.81
C PRO A 44 -16.42 -4.55 -1.78
N ARG A 45 -16.77 -5.81 -1.84
CA ARG A 45 -16.30 -6.82 -0.87
C ARG A 45 -14.79 -7.04 -0.94
N TYR A 46 -14.20 -6.95 -2.13
CA TYR A 46 -12.75 -7.10 -2.29
C TYR A 46 -12.01 -5.84 -1.84
N ALA A 47 -12.60 -4.67 -2.07
CA ALA A 47 -12.06 -3.41 -1.57
C ALA A 47 -11.99 -3.42 -0.03
N GLU A 48 -13.07 -3.81 0.62
CA GLU A 48 -13.13 -3.93 2.09
C GLU A 48 -12.13 -4.96 2.63
N LEU A 49 -11.99 -6.09 1.95
CA LEU A 49 -11.03 -7.12 2.35
C LEU A 49 -9.58 -6.62 2.28
N ARG A 50 -9.21 -5.91 1.23
CA ARG A 50 -7.87 -5.34 1.09
C ARG A 50 -7.55 -4.32 2.17
N VAL A 51 -8.52 -3.47 2.49
CA VAL A 51 -8.40 -2.48 3.57
C VAL A 51 -8.25 -3.17 4.92
N SER A 52 -9.08 -4.17 5.20
CA SER A 52 -9.04 -4.94 6.44
C SER A 52 -7.69 -5.62 6.64
N ARG A 53 -7.14 -6.23 5.60
CA ARG A 53 -5.82 -6.88 5.67
C ARG A 53 -4.70 -5.89 5.98
N ALA A 54 -4.76 -4.70 5.39
CA ALA A 54 -3.77 -3.65 5.65
C ALA A 54 -3.86 -3.14 7.09
N LEU A 55 -5.07 -2.99 7.62
CA LEU A 55 -5.29 -2.53 9.00
C LEU A 55 -4.83 -3.56 10.05
N ASP A 56 -5.07 -4.84 9.77
CA ASP A 56 -4.76 -5.92 10.70
C ASP A 56 -3.27 -6.29 10.75
N ASP A 57 -2.47 -5.76 9.84
CA ASP A 57 -1.04 -6.12 9.69
C ASP A 57 -0.83 -7.63 9.64
N ARG A 58 -1.76 -8.36 9.03
CA ARG A 58 -1.67 -9.81 8.97
C ARG A 58 -0.50 -10.27 8.11
N PRO A 59 0.20 -11.33 8.53
CA PRO A 59 1.14 -12.01 7.64
C PRO A 59 0.42 -12.46 6.38
N PHE A 60 1.13 -12.49 5.27
CA PHE A 60 0.58 -13.03 4.04
C PHE A 60 0.21 -14.50 4.22
N SER A 61 -0.87 -14.93 3.57
CA SER A 61 -1.21 -16.34 3.51
C SER A 61 -0.18 -17.11 2.67
N ARG A 62 -0.26 -18.44 2.68
CA ARG A 62 0.59 -19.27 1.83
C ARG A 62 0.44 -18.96 0.35
N ASP A 63 -0.77 -18.55 -0.04
CA ASP A 63 -1.07 -18.18 -1.42
C ASP A 63 -0.39 -16.87 -1.84
N ASP A 64 0.01 -16.08 -0.85
CA ASP A 64 0.71 -14.82 -1.07
C ASP A 64 2.24 -14.96 -0.90
N SER A 65 2.77 -16.17 -0.93
CA SER A 65 4.20 -16.41 -0.65
C SER A 65 5.15 -15.60 -1.54
N GLU A 66 4.82 -15.45 -2.81
CA GLU A 66 5.61 -14.63 -3.72
C GLU A 66 5.54 -13.15 -3.34
N THR A 67 4.35 -12.70 -2.94
CA THR A 67 4.13 -11.33 -2.47
C THR A 67 4.81 -11.12 -1.12
N GLU A 68 4.80 -12.12 -0.25
CA GLU A 68 5.47 -12.08 1.05
C GLU A 68 6.97 -11.85 0.87
N GLY A 69 7.61 -12.59 -0.02
CA GLY A 69 9.02 -12.38 -0.35
C GLY A 69 9.31 -10.98 -0.89
N ARG A 70 8.33 -10.37 -1.55
CA ARG A 70 8.43 -9.02 -2.11
C ARG A 70 8.17 -7.92 -1.09
N PHE A 71 7.18 -8.12 -0.20
CA PHE A 71 6.72 -7.07 0.74
C PHE A 71 7.16 -7.32 2.19
N GLY A 72 8.02 -8.29 2.43
CA GLY A 72 8.52 -8.61 3.77
C GLY A 72 7.62 -9.58 4.53
N THR A 73 7.74 -9.59 5.85
CA THR A 73 7.12 -10.59 6.73
C THR A 73 5.68 -10.28 7.13
N GLY A 74 5.05 -9.31 6.48
CA GLY A 74 3.65 -8.98 6.72
C GLY A 74 3.41 -7.92 7.79
N ASP A 75 4.44 -7.32 8.37
CA ASP A 75 4.22 -6.10 9.13
C ASP A 75 3.93 -4.94 8.17
N GLY A 76 3.02 -4.05 8.55
CA GLY A 76 2.60 -2.95 7.67
C GLY A 76 3.74 -2.01 7.31
N LEU A 77 4.69 -1.84 8.23
CA LEU A 77 5.85 -0.99 8.01
C LEU A 77 6.79 -1.57 6.95
N GLY A 78 6.97 -2.90 6.96
CA GLY A 78 7.77 -3.59 5.95
C GLY A 78 7.21 -3.38 4.54
N ARG A 79 5.91 -3.49 4.37
CA ARG A 79 5.25 -3.22 3.08
C ARG A 79 5.47 -1.79 2.62
N TRP A 80 5.27 -0.83 3.53
CA TRP A 80 5.44 0.57 3.21
C TRP A 80 6.87 0.89 2.78
N CYS A 81 7.86 0.38 3.49
CA CYS A 81 9.27 0.55 3.16
C CYS A 81 9.61 -0.05 1.79
N HIS A 82 9.04 -1.20 1.47
CA HIS A 82 9.26 -1.86 0.19
C HIS A 82 8.66 -1.06 -0.97
N CYS A 83 7.44 -0.53 -0.78
CA CYS A 83 6.81 0.36 -1.75
C CYS A 83 7.61 1.65 -1.93
N LEU A 84 8.11 2.22 -0.84
CA LEU A 84 8.96 3.40 -0.90
C LEU A 84 10.25 3.14 -1.69
N ALA A 85 10.85 1.98 -1.53
CA ALA A 85 12.03 1.57 -2.31
C ALA A 85 11.70 1.49 -3.81
N ASP A 86 10.52 1.01 -4.16
CA ASP A 86 10.05 1.00 -5.55
C ASP A 86 9.86 2.42 -6.11
N VAL A 87 9.34 3.35 -5.31
CA VAL A 87 9.22 4.76 -5.69
C VAL A 87 10.61 5.34 -5.97
N LEU A 88 11.56 5.09 -5.09
CA LEU A 88 12.95 5.57 -5.27
C LEU A 88 13.56 5.04 -6.56
N ARG A 89 13.39 3.75 -6.83
CA ARG A 89 13.95 3.10 -8.00
C ARG A 89 13.32 3.60 -9.30
N CYS A 90 12.00 3.80 -9.31
CA CYS A 90 11.25 4.16 -10.52
C CYS A 90 11.19 5.67 -10.78
N HIS A 91 11.20 6.50 -9.73
CA HIS A 91 10.92 7.94 -9.82
C HIS A 91 12.00 8.83 -9.22
N GLY A 92 12.97 8.26 -8.52
CA GLY A 92 14.10 8.99 -7.95
C GLY A 92 13.86 9.53 -6.55
N TRP A 93 14.90 10.15 -6.00
CA TRP A 93 14.94 10.58 -4.60
C TRP A 93 13.92 11.67 -4.26
N SER A 94 13.70 12.63 -5.15
CA SER A 94 12.76 13.73 -4.88
C SER A 94 11.35 13.24 -4.63
N GLU A 95 10.89 12.25 -5.41
CA GLU A 95 9.58 11.64 -5.24
C GLU A 95 9.51 10.81 -3.96
N ALA A 96 10.54 10.05 -3.66
CA ALA A 96 10.62 9.27 -2.43
C ALA A 96 10.60 10.18 -1.19
N GLU A 97 11.35 11.27 -1.19
CA GLU A 97 11.37 12.24 -0.11
C GLU A 97 10.00 12.89 0.10
N ARG A 98 9.33 13.29 -0.97
CA ARG A 98 7.98 13.82 -0.90
C ARG A 98 7.00 12.82 -0.27
N THR A 99 7.09 11.56 -0.67
CA THR A 99 6.27 10.48 -0.12
C THR A 99 6.50 10.30 1.38
N ILE A 100 7.76 10.35 1.82
CA ILE A 100 8.10 10.27 3.25
C ILE A 100 7.44 11.41 4.02
N ARG A 101 7.53 12.63 3.54
CA ARG A 101 6.93 13.80 4.17
C ARG A 101 5.42 13.67 4.30
N GLU A 102 4.75 13.19 3.25
CA GLU A 102 3.30 13.01 3.23
C GLU A 102 2.83 11.91 4.17
N CYS A 103 3.57 10.79 4.23
CA CYS A 103 3.12 9.59 4.93
C CYS A 103 3.61 9.48 6.38
N CYS A 104 4.64 10.19 6.77
CA CYS A 104 5.20 10.16 8.12
C CYS A 104 4.81 11.38 8.97
N GLY A 105 4.16 12.33 8.36
CA GLY A 105 3.66 13.54 9.04
C GLY A 105 2.32 13.31 9.76
#